data_942a3da83342928df277c9cafb1beff5
#
_entry.id   942a3da83342928df277c9cafb1beff5
#
_cell.length_a   1.000
_cell.length_b   1.000
_cell.length_c   1.000
_cell.angle_alpha   90.00
_cell.angle_beta   90.00
_cell.angle_gamma   90.00
#
_symmetry.space_group_name_H-M   'P 1'
#
loop_
_entity.id
_entity.type
_entity.pdbx_description
1 polymer ?
#
loop_
_entity_poly.entity_id
_entity_poly.type
_entity_poly.pdbx_seq_one_letter_code
_entity_poly.pdbx_strand_id
1 'polypeptide(L)'
;MTNSNLTARPNRRRFLHGAAALGVAGALPAIRTPSAFAAGSDLPVPKQHYLIAFSNGDMNNSWRAAFVNSMEQWGKKFKSVGPGVDYVWTNSAGDSAKQLQDCQTLLAQKPNILILSPNQAQPLDPVIDMATKANVPLVVIDRALIRKPPTGTYVLNITQNYGVSGMTMAAYALDHLKRKHGDYKGNIVEIQGELGSSPNNDMYVGIREVIKHYPDVKILSTEEGKWSNDGGRRVMQGFLQRFADDQMDVIFTYSDAEGLGAMQAIKAAGRNELLDGRIASKDGDVAFIQAIADGKAMMSTECPPYYGAFAIPEAIQYLNGALDQKGIQYLKLRVWPNPNAPTMLSVSDADVKAILAKQIKFTLDAKLPLIPPETGDYEQLYFDASKVKGYDDVQAYLKTGEVPKDIVDLQNTS
;
A
#
# COMPACT_ATOMS: atom_id res chain seq x y z
N MET A 1 56.56 -18.20 9.33
CA MET A 1 56.75 -16.77 9.64
C MET A 1 55.52 -16.08 9.05
N THR A 2 54.45 -15.98 9.81
CA THR A 2 53.93 -14.82 10.54
C THR A 2 53.77 -13.59 9.65
N ASN A 3 52.56 -13.19 9.30
CA ASN A 3 51.75 -12.29 10.09
C ASN A 3 50.36 -12.09 9.51
N SER A 4 49.39 -12.28 10.40
CA SER A 4 48.02 -11.80 10.36
C SER A 4 47.93 -10.27 10.35
N ASN A 5 46.97 -9.70 9.63
CA ASN A 5 46.39 -8.41 9.97
C ASN A 5 44.89 -8.40 9.70
N LEU A 6 44.14 -8.60 10.76
CA LEU A 6 42.76 -8.26 10.94
C LEU A 6 42.62 -6.73 11.02
N THR A 7 41.88 -6.12 10.12
CA THR A 7 41.46 -4.73 10.28
C THR A 7 39.98 -4.69 10.71
N ALA A 8 39.82 -4.05 11.85
CA ALA A 8 38.58 -3.88 12.59
C ALA A 8 37.55 -3.00 11.84
N ARG A 9 36.27 -3.38 11.95
CA ARG A 9 35.11 -2.57 11.55
C ARG A 9 34.90 -1.42 12.54
N PRO A 10 34.61 -0.18 12.10
CA PRO A 10 34.34 0.92 13.02
C PRO A 10 32.91 0.85 13.59
N ASN A 11 32.89 1.04 14.87
CA ASN A 11 31.74 1.05 15.79
C ASN A 11 30.88 2.31 15.57
N ARG A 12 29.61 2.13 15.18
CA ARG A 12 28.62 3.23 15.09
C ARG A 12 27.95 3.49 16.44
N ARG A 13 28.66 4.15 17.32
CA ARG A 13 28.04 4.82 18.47
C ARG A 13 28.83 6.07 18.80
N ARG A 14 28.25 7.22 18.44
CA ARG A 14 28.44 8.55 19.08
C ARG A 14 28.10 9.65 18.07
N PHE A 15 26.89 10.18 18.17
CA PHE A 15 26.59 11.59 17.93
C PHE A 15 25.21 11.90 18.55
N LEU A 16 25.27 12.23 19.82
CA LEU A 16 24.22 13.00 20.50
C LEU A 16 24.98 14.00 21.37
N HIS A 17 24.90 15.27 21.07
CA HIS A 17 24.89 16.37 22.04
C HIS A 17 24.69 17.70 21.31
N GLY A 18 23.65 18.40 21.71
CA GLY A 18 23.68 19.84 21.88
C GLY A 18 23.02 20.70 20.78
N ALA A 19 21.78 21.09 20.99
CA ALA A 19 21.39 22.51 20.82
C ALA A 19 20.08 22.75 21.56
N ALA A 20 20.18 23.50 22.63
CA ALA A 20 19.05 24.15 23.27
C ALA A 20 18.68 25.41 22.48
N ALA A 21 17.43 25.64 22.19
CA ALA A 21 16.91 26.92 21.74
C ALA A 21 15.49 27.15 22.24
N LEU A 22 15.31 28.28 22.76
CA LEU A 22 14.29 29.03 23.46
C LEU A 22 12.88 28.97 22.80
N GLY A 23 11.87 28.93 23.66
CA GLY A 23 10.48 28.86 23.30
C GLY A 23 9.88 30.19 22.81
N VAL A 24 8.82 30.01 22.06
CA VAL A 24 7.66 30.92 22.01
C VAL A 24 6.41 30.07 22.08
N ALA A 25 5.65 30.21 23.12
CA ALA A 25 4.39 29.55 23.36
C ALA A 25 3.29 30.23 22.53
N GLY A 26 2.86 29.58 21.46
CA GLY A 26 1.59 29.82 20.79
C GLY A 26 0.76 28.55 20.89
N ALA A 27 -0.31 28.61 21.72
CA ALA A 27 -1.22 27.47 21.90
C ALA A 27 -2.01 27.21 20.60
N LEU A 28 -1.55 26.26 19.79
CA LEU A 28 -2.36 25.61 18.79
C LEU A 28 -3.15 24.49 19.48
N PRO A 29 -4.42 24.23 19.08
CA PRO A 29 -5.17 23.11 19.64
C PRO A 29 -4.38 21.83 19.41
N ALA A 30 -4.11 21.10 20.49
CA ALA A 30 -3.41 19.82 20.45
C ALA A 30 -4.19 18.85 19.57
N ILE A 31 -3.72 18.64 18.34
CA ILE A 31 -4.07 17.47 17.56
C ILE A 31 -3.43 16.30 18.33
N ARG A 32 -4.23 15.61 19.11
CA ARG A 32 -3.80 14.39 19.77
C ARG A 32 -3.53 13.37 18.66
N THR A 33 -2.27 13.10 18.42
CA THR A 33 -1.85 11.91 17.68
C THR A 33 -2.52 10.68 18.30
N PRO A 34 -2.94 9.69 17.50
CA PRO A 34 -3.42 8.40 18.02
C PRO A 34 -2.45 7.92 19.10
N SER A 35 -2.99 7.30 20.15
CA SER A 35 -2.16 6.77 21.24
C SER A 35 -1.07 5.93 20.63
N ALA A 36 0.09 6.53 20.40
CA ALA A 36 1.24 5.81 19.99
C ALA A 36 1.51 4.81 21.10
N PHE A 37 1.40 3.52 20.82
CA PHE A 37 2.12 2.57 21.63
C PHE A 37 3.57 3.04 21.56
N ALA A 38 4.05 3.63 22.67
CA ALA A 38 5.43 4.08 22.74
C ALA A 38 6.35 2.88 22.48
N ALA A 39 7.49 3.12 21.88
CA ALA A 39 8.51 2.10 21.73
C ALA A 39 8.66 1.30 23.02
N GLY A 40 8.33 0.01 22.99
CA GLY A 40 8.29 -0.85 24.18
C GLY A 40 6.95 -0.98 24.89
N SER A 41 5.83 -0.46 24.32
CA SER A 41 4.50 -0.68 24.90
C SER A 41 4.02 -2.12 24.63
N ASP A 42 3.40 -2.70 25.65
CA ASP A 42 2.81 -4.03 25.58
C ASP A 42 1.67 -4.08 24.54
N LEU A 43 1.52 -5.23 23.90
CA LEU A 43 0.37 -5.49 23.02
C LEU A 43 -0.94 -5.31 23.81
N PRO A 44 -2.03 -4.86 23.17
CA PRO A 44 -3.31 -4.71 23.86
C PRO A 44 -3.77 -6.07 24.38
N VAL A 45 -3.95 -6.17 25.68
CA VAL A 45 -4.46 -7.38 26.32
C VAL A 45 -5.98 -7.39 26.20
N PRO A 46 -6.61 -8.44 25.62
CA PRO A 46 -8.06 -8.58 25.62
C PRO A 46 -8.62 -8.52 27.04
N LYS A 47 -9.69 -7.73 27.26
CA LYS A 47 -10.37 -7.67 28.58
C LYS A 47 -11.20 -8.91 28.88
N GLN A 48 -11.62 -9.62 27.83
CA GLN A 48 -12.34 -10.90 27.88
C GLN A 48 -11.97 -11.72 26.65
N HIS A 49 -12.42 -12.97 26.59
CA HIS A 49 -12.25 -13.79 25.40
C HIS A 49 -13.03 -13.19 24.22
N TYR A 50 -12.39 -13.01 23.06
CA TYR A 50 -13.01 -12.47 21.86
C TYR A 50 -12.99 -13.48 20.71
N LEU A 51 -14.05 -13.48 19.91
CA LEU A 51 -14.07 -14.10 18.59
C LEU A 51 -13.91 -13.01 17.52
N ILE A 52 -12.83 -13.05 16.79
CA ILE A 52 -12.55 -12.17 15.65
C ILE A 52 -12.80 -12.96 14.36
N ALA A 53 -13.71 -12.47 13.52
CA ALA A 53 -13.97 -13.04 12.20
C ALA A 53 -13.30 -12.20 11.11
N PHE A 54 -12.80 -12.86 10.05
CA PHE A 54 -12.20 -12.20 8.90
C PHE A 54 -12.73 -12.77 7.59
N SER A 55 -13.15 -11.91 6.68
CA SER A 55 -13.53 -12.29 5.30
C SER A 55 -12.52 -11.71 4.31
N ASN A 56 -11.85 -12.59 3.57
CA ASN A 56 -10.88 -12.25 2.53
C ASN A 56 -11.48 -12.37 1.13
N GLY A 57 -11.16 -11.40 0.24
CA GLY A 57 -11.66 -11.35 -1.12
C GLY A 57 -11.06 -12.42 -2.05
N ASP A 58 -9.75 -12.56 -2.08
CA ASP A 58 -9.05 -13.45 -3.01
C ASP A 58 -7.68 -13.93 -2.47
N MET A 59 -7.03 -14.86 -3.20
CA MET A 59 -5.68 -15.38 -2.90
C MET A 59 -4.90 -15.60 -4.19
N ASN A 60 -4.97 -14.66 -5.13
CA ASN A 60 -4.51 -14.85 -6.52
C ASN A 60 -3.04 -14.45 -6.76
N ASN A 61 -2.33 -13.94 -5.76
CA ASN A 61 -0.93 -13.53 -5.87
C ASN A 61 -0.16 -13.70 -4.54
N SER A 62 1.18 -13.53 -4.61
CA SER A 62 2.08 -13.64 -3.45
C SER A 62 1.80 -12.61 -2.36
N TRP A 63 1.46 -11.38 -2.75
CA TRP A 63 1.10 -10.32 -1.81
C TRP A 63 -0.12 -10.72 -0.97
N ARG A 64 -1.17 -11.23 -1.62
CA ARG A 64 -2.39 -11.65 -0.94
C ARG A 64 -2.17 -12.86 -0.03
N ALA A 65 -1.29 -13.79 -0.44
CA ALA A 65 -0.90 -14.90 0.42
C ALA A 65 -0.17 -14.40 1.68
N ALA A 66 0.77 -13.46 1.55
CA ALA A 66 1.46 -12.84 2.68
C ALA A 66 0.48 -12.05 3.58
N PHE A 67 -0.49 -11.34 3.00
CA PHE A 67 -1.52 -10.61 3.71
C PHE A 67 -2.39 -11.54 4.60
N VAL A 68 -2.91 -12.64 4.04
CA VAL A 68 -3.70 -13.60 4.81
C VAL A 68 -2.85 -14.29 5.88
N ASN A 69 -1.61 -14.65 5.53
CA ASN A 69 -0.68 -15.23 6.52
C ASN A 69 -0.41 -14.27 7.69
N SER A 70 -0.24 -12.97 7.41
CA SER A 70 -0.12 -11.95 8.46
C SER A 70 -1.34 -11.93 9.37
N MET A 71 -2.55 -11.95 8.80
CA MET A 71 -3.80 -11.99 9.58
C MET A 71 -3.87 -13.22 10.48
N GLU A 72 -3.54 -14.41 9.95
CA GLU A 72 -3.52 -15.65 10.73
C GLU A 72 -2.48 -15.65 11.85
N GLN A 73 -1.26 -15.20 11.56
CA GLN A 73 -0.18 -15.18 12.54
C GLN A 73 -0.52 -14.26 13.72
N TRP A 74 -1.08 -13.09 13.44
CA TRP A 74 -1.50 -12.16 14.48
C TRP A 74 -2.72 -12.67 15.25
N GLY A 75 -3.69 -13.30 14.59
CA GLY A 75 -4.78 -14.00 15.27
C GLY A 75 -4.28 -15.09 16.21
N LYS A 76 -3.33 -15.94 15.75
CA LYS A 76 -2.70 -16.99 16.57
C LYS A 76 -1.90 -16.40 17.74
N LYS A 77 -1.17 -15.29 17.54
CA LYS A 77 -0.40 -14.62 18.59
C LYS A 77 -1.27 -14.20 19.77
N PHE A 78 -2.45 -13.67 19.49
CA PHE A 78 -3.38 -13.24 20.52
C PHE A 78 -4.18 -14.37 21.18
N LYS A 79 -4.09 -15.60 20.69
CA LYS A 79 -4.76 -16.76 21.32
C LYS A 79 -4.31 -16.99 22.78
N SER A 80 -3.05 -16.65 23.08
CA SER A 80 -2.45 -16.85 24.41
C SER A 80 -2.20 -15.53 25.17
N VAL A 81 -2.72 -14.41 24.71
CA VAL A 81 -2.57 -13.10 25.36
C VAL A 81 -3.80 -12.82 26.24
N GLY A 82 -3.63 -12.79 27.55
CA GLY A 82 -4.72 -12.58 28.50
C GLY A 82 -5.82 -13.65 28.38
N PRO A 83 -7.12 -13.26 28.33
CA PRO A 83 -8.25 -14.18 28.10
C PRO A 83 -8.27 -14.83 26.71
N GLY A 84 -7.49 -14.29 25.78
CA GLY A 84 -7.27 -14.85 24.44
C GLY A 84 -8.28 -14.40 23.38
N VAL A 85 -7.93 -14.73 22.13
CA VAL A 85 -8.75 -14.46 20.93
C VAL A 85 -8.89 -15.75 20.13
N ASP A 86 -10.12 -16.11 19.79
CA ASP A 86 -10.37 -17.05 18.70
C ASP A 86 -10.47 -16.29 17.37
N TYR A 87 -9.83 -16.85 16.34
CA TYR A 87 -9.78 -16.25 15.01
C TYR A 87 -10.31 -17.23 13.97
N VAL A 88 -11.31 -16.80 13.20
CA VAL A 88 -11.91 -17.56 12.10
C VAL A 88 -11.91 -16.74 10.83
N TRP A 89 -11.73 -17.38 9.69
CA TRP A 89 -11.72 -16.66 8.43
C TRP A 89 -12.27 -17.44 7.23
N THR A 90 -12.62 -16.69 6.18
CA THR A 90 -13.10 -17.24 4.92
C THR A 90 -12.36 -16.59 3.74
N ASN A 91 -12.35 -17.28 2.59
CA ASN A 91 -11.81 -16.78 1.33
C ASN A 91 -12.85 -16.96 0.22
N SER A 92 -13.21 -15.87 -0.45
CA SER A 92 -14.20 -15.90 -1.53
C SER A 92 -13.64 -16.22 -2.91
N ALA A 93 -12.30 -16.34 -3.03
CA ALA A 93 -11.61 -16.67 -4.28
C ALA A 93 -11.96 -15.72 -5.46
N GLY A 94 -12.15 -14.42 -5.19
CA GLY A 94 -12.45 -13.40 -6.18
C GLY A 94 -13.94 -13.25 -6.53
N ASP A 95 -14.82 -14.02 -5.88
CA ASP A 95 -16.28 -13.95 -6.08
C ASP A 95 -16.94 -13.07 -5.00
N SER A 96 -17.42 -11.89 -5.40
CA SER A 96 -18.07 -10.95 -4.48
C SER A 96 -19.41 -11.45 -3.94
N ALA A 97 -20.17 -12.24 -4.70
CA ALA A 97 -21.40 -12.82 -4.22
C ALA A 97 -21.12 -13.89 -3.15
N LYS A 98 -20.13 -14.74 -3.38
CA LYS A 98 -19.64 -15.68 -2.37
C LYS A 98 -19.13 -14.95 -1.13
N GLN A 99 -18.38 -13.84 -1.28
CA GLN A 99 -17.90 -13.07 -0.13
C GLN A 99 -19.04 -12.51 0.71
N LEU A 100 -20.11 -12.04 0.08
CA LEU A 100 -21.31 -11.59 0.79
C LEU A 100 -21.93 -12.72 1.62
N GLN A 101 -22.03 -13.93 1.03
CA GLN A 101 -22.52 -15.13 1.74
C GLN A 101 -21.58 -15.56 2.86
N ASP A 102 -20.26 -15.49 2.64
CA ASP A 102 -19.25 -15.77 3.66
C ASP A 102 -19.39 -14.82 4.86
N CYS A 103 -19.62 -13.51 4.61
CA CYS A 103 -19.91 -12.54 5.66
C CYS A 103 -21.19 -12.87 6.44
N GLN A 104 -22.26 -13.32 5.79
CA GLN A 104 -23.48 -13.79 6.47
C GLN A 104 -23.19 -14.97 7.40
N THR A 105 -22.41 -15.94 6.92
CA THR A 105 -22.03 -17.12 7.68
C THR A 105 -21.16 -16.76 8.89
N LEU A 106 -20.22 -15.84 8.73
CA LEU A 106 -19.38 -15.35 9.82
C LEU A 106 -20.20 -14.59 10.86
N LEU A 107 -21.10 -13.69 10.42
CA LEU A 107 -21.99 -12.94 11.33
C LEU A 107 -22.95 -13.82 12.11
N ALA A 108 -23.40 -14.96 11.52
CA ALA A 108 -24.24 -15.94 12.21
C ALA A 108 -23.52 -16.61 13.40
N GLN A 109 -22.19 -16.65 13.42
CA GLN A 109 -21.38 -17.13 14.54
C GLN A 109 -21.29 -16.11 15.69
N LYS A 110 -21.90 -14.93 15.52
CA LYS A 110 -21.91 -13.83 16.52
C LYS A 110 -20.50 -13.42 16.97
N PRO A 111 -19.58 -13.10 16.04
CA PRO A 111 -18.26 -12.65 16.41
C PRO A 111 -18.35 -11.32 17.16
N ASN A 112 -17.33 -11.03 17.99
CA ASN A 112 -17.23 -9.75 18.66
C ASN A 112 -16.91 -8.62 17.67
N ILE A 113 -16.25 -8.95 16.53
CA ILE A 113 -15.92 -8.01 15.46
C ILE A 113 -15.76 -8.78 14.15
N LEU A 114 -16.18 -8.16 13.04
CA LEU A 114 -15.92 -8.63 11.68
C LEU A 114 -14.85 -7.74 11.04
N ILE A 115 -13.78 -8.35 10.54
CA ILE A 115 -12.78 -7.71 9.69
C ILE A 115 -13.08 -8.12 8.24
N LEU A 116 -13.03 -7.18 7.30
CA LEU A 116 -13.34 -7.41 5.90
C LEU A 116 -12.25 -6.81 5.01
N SER A 117 -11.68 -7.60 4.10
CA SER A 117 -10.97 -7.10 2.92
C SER A 117 -11.84 -7.36 1.70
N PRO A 118 -12.61 -6.36 1.22
CA PRO A 118 -13.63 -6.59 0.20
C PRO A 118 -13.00 -6.87 -1.17
N ASN A 119 -13.55 -7.81 -1.93
CA ASN A 119 -13.10 -8.06 -3.30
C ASN A 119 -13.37 -6.83 -4.18
N GLN A 120 -14.59 -6.34 -4.16
CA GLN A 120 -15.01 -5.12 -4.85
C GLN A 120 -15.80 -4.21 -3.89
N ALA A 121 -15.72 -2.89 -4.12
CA ALA A 121 -16.29 -1.91 -3.21
C ALA A 121 -17.83 -1.95 -3.19
N GLN A 122 -18.47 -1.86 -4.36
CA GLN A 122 -19.92 -1.73 -4.48
C GLN A 122 -20.69 -3.02 -4.11
N PRO A 123 -20.33 -4.22 -4.60
CA PRO A 123 -21.04 -5.45 -4.26
C PRO A 123 -20.97 -5.81 -2.76
N LEU A 124 -19.90 -5.38 -2.06
CA LEU A 124 -19.69 -5.69 -0.64
C LEU A 124 -20.19 -4.58 0.30
N ASP A 125 -20.62 -3.43 -0.22
CA ASP A 125 -21.14 -2.33 0.60
C ASP A 125 -22.33 -2.74 1.51
N PRO A 126 -23.24 -3.66 1.09
CA PRO A 126 -24.32 -4.18 1.96
C PRO A 126 -23.85 -4.88 3.24
N VAL A 127 -22.57 -5.29 3.34
CA VAL A 127 -22.03 -5.88 4.57
C VAL A 127 -22.12 -4.93 5.75
N ILE A 128 -22.09 -3.60 5.50
CA ILE A 128 -22.28 -2.59 6.55
C ILE A 128 -23.65 -2.75 7.22
N ASP A 129 -24.72 -2.93 6.42
CA ASP A 129 -26.09 -3.07 6.95
C ASP A 129 -26.28 -4.42 7.65
N MET A 130 -25.64 -5.48 7.11
CA MET A 130 -25.66 -6.81 7.72
C MET A 130 -24.98 -6.81 9.08
N ALA A 131 -23.79 -6.23 9.19
CA ALA A 131 -23.05 -6.09 10.44
C ALA A 131 -23.80 -5.21 11.45
N THR A 132 -24.39 -4.10 10.98
CA THR A 132 -25.20 -3.20 11.80
C THR A 132 -26.45 -3.93 12.35
N LYS A 133 -27.17 -4.69 11.51
CA LYS A 133 -28.31 -5.49 11.94
C LYS A 133 -27.93 -6.57 12.96
N ALA A 134 -26.74 -7.17 12.80
CA ALA A 134 -26.21 -8.15 13.74
C ALA A 134 -25.63 -7.51 15.01
N ASN A 135 -25.53 -6.18 15.08
CA ASN A 135 -24.84 -5.42 16.12
C ASN A 135 -23.37 -5.86 16.30
N VAL A 136 -22.69 -6.18 15.20
CA VAL A 136 -21.29 -6.58 15.15
C VAL A 136 -20.47 -5.43 14.57
N PRO A 137 -19.44 -4.91 15.27
CA PRO A 137 -18.53 -3.93 14.72
C PRO A 137 -17.85 -4.44 13.45
N LEU A 138 -17.69 -3.55 12.46
CA LEU A 138 -17.01 -3.83 11.19
C LEU A 138 -15.74 -3.00 11.07
N VAL A 139 -14.64 -3.65 10.80
CA VAL A 139 -13.36 -3.05 10.39
C VAL A 139 -13.08 -3.49 8.96
N VAL A 140 -12.82 -2.54 8.07
CA VAL A 140 -12.42 -2.84 6.68
C VAL A 140 -10.92 -2.60 6.56
N ILE A 141 -10.23 -3.46 5.84
CA ILE A 141 -8.77 -3.39 5.70
C ILE A 141 -8.34 -3.51 4.23
N ASP A 142 -7.17 -2.95 3.90
CA ASP A 142 -6.60 -2.95 2.56
C ASP A 142 -7.44 -2.14 1.57
N ARG A 143 -8.60 -2.63 1.21
CA ARG A 143 -9.56 -2.00 0.30
C ARG A 143 -10.62 -1.20 1.07
N ALA A 144 -11.44 -0.41 0.38
CA ALA A 144 -12.53 0.35 0.95
C ALA A 144 -13.89 -0.10 0.38
N LEU A 145 -14.95 0.18 1.12
CA LEU A 145 -16.34 0.12 0.67
C LEU A 145 -16.76 1.49 0.11
N ILE A 146 -17.94 1.57 -0.51
CA ILE A 146 -18.48 2.85 -1.03
C ILE A 146 -18.78 3.80 0.14
N ARG A 147 -19.54 3.34 1.12
CA ARG A 147 -19.78 4.11 2.34
C ARG A 147 -18.54 4.15 3.21
N LYS A 148 -18.30 5.29 3.86
CA LYS A 148 -17.11 5.51 4.70
C LYS A 148 -17.44 5.32 6.18
N PRO A 149 -16.45 4.94 7.02
CA PRO A 149 -16.63 4.93 8.46
C PRO A 149 -16.61 6.37 9.03
N PRO A 150 -17.36 6.67 10.10
CA PRO A 150 -18.28 5.74 10.77
C PRO A 150 -19.65 5.70 10.09
N THR A 151 -20.14 4.51 9.76
CA THR A 151 -21.50 4.29 9.25
C THR A 151 -22.08 3.02 9.87
N GLY A 152 -23.17 3.13 10.63
CA GLY A 152 -23.69 2.01 11.42
C GLY A 152 -22.61 1.45 12.34
N THR A 153 -22.36 0.14 12.26
CA THR A 153 -21.27 -0.51 13.00
C THR A 153 -19.93 -0.54 12.25
N TYR A 154 -19.84 0.03 11.05
CA TYR A 154 -18.58 0.23 10.34
C TYR A 154 -17.77 1.34 11.02
N VAL A 155 -16.75 0.94 11.77
CA VAL A 155 -16.05 1.85 12.70
C VAL A 155 -14.70 2.31 12.19
N LEU A 156 -14.01 1.50 11.40
CA LEU A 156 -12.62 1.76 11.00
C LEU A 156 -12.33 1.18 9.60
N ASN A 157 -11.61 1.94 8.78
CA ASN A 157 -10.94 1.43 7.59
C ASN A 157 -9.43 1.64 7.73
N ILE A 158 -8.66 0.56 7.71
CA ILE A 158 -7.19 0.61 7.68
C ILE A 158 -6.77 0.33 6.24
N THR A 159 -6.27 1.34 5.54
CA THR A 159 -5.99 1.24 4.11
C THR A 159 -4.77 2.07 3.74
N GLN A 160 -4.35 1.99 2.48
CA GLN A 160 -3.36 2.89 1.92
C GLN A 160 -4.06 3.97 1.09
N ASN A 161 -3.42 5.13 0.91
CA ASN A 161 -3.92 6.13 -0.02
C ASN A 161 -3.50 5.79 -1.45
N TYR A 162 -4.32 4.98 -2.12
CA TYR A 162 -4.05 4.53 -3.47
C TYR A 162 -4.11 5.65 -4.52
N GLY A 163 -4.90 6.69 -4.27
CA GLY A 163 -4.88 7.88 -5.11
C GLY A 163 -3.50 8.54 -5.15
N VAL A 164 -2.87 8.68 -3.99
CA VAL A 164 -1.48 9.18 -3.88
C VAL A 164 -0.49 8.25 -4.55
N SER A 165 -0.67 6.92 -4.45
CA SER A 165 0.17 5.97 -5.19
C SER A 165 0.10 6.22 -6.70
N GLY A 166 -1.11 6.37 -7.24
CA GLY A 166 -1.32 6.68 -8.66
C GLY A 166 -0.70 8.01 -9.07
N MET A 167 -0.88 9.06 -8.26
CA MET A 167 -0.26 10.38 -8.51
C MET A 167 1.26 10.29 -8.50
N THR A 168 1.83 9.54 -7.56
CA THR A 168 3.28 9.32 -7.46
C THR A 168 3.80 8.61 -8.70
N MET A 169 3.15 7.53 -9.14
CA MET A 169 3.52 6.83 -10.37
C MET A 169 3.50 7.77 -11.59
N ALA A 170 2.46 8.60 -11.72
CA ALA A 170 2.35 9.56 -12.80
C ALA A 170 3.45 10.63 -12.75
N ALA A 171 3.82 11.12 -11.57
CA ALA A 171 4.92 12.07 -11.40
C ALA A 171 6.28 11.47 -11.83
N TYR A 172 6.55 10.21 -11.46
CA TYR A 172 7.74 9.49 -11.91
C TYR A 172 7.75 9.27 -13.44
N ALA A 173 6.59 8.97 -14.02
CA ALA A 173 6.44 8.85 -15.46
C ALA A 173 6.75 10.17 -16.17
N LEU A 174 6.23 11.30 -15.67
CA LEU A 174 6.50 12.62 -16.23
C LEU A 174 8.00 12.97 -16.19
N ASP A 175 8.67 12.68 -15.08
CA ASP A 175 10.11 12.87 -14.95
C ASP A 175 10.88 11.99 -15.96
N HIS A 176 10.49 10.73 -16.12
CA HIS A 176 11.05 9.83 -17.13
C HIS A 176 10.86 10.37 -18.55
N LEU A 177 9.64 10.80 -18.90
CA LEU A 177 9.33 11.35 -20.21
C LEU A 177 10.13 12.62 -20.52
N LYS A 178 10.23 13.55 -19.53
CA LYS A 178 11.02 14.76 -19.67
C LYS A 178 12.51 14.46 -19.92
N ARG A 179 13.07 13.48 -19.22
CA ARG A 179 14.46 13.05 -19.46
C ARG A 179 14.64 12.42 -20.83
N LYS A 180 13.70 11.59 -21.26
CA LYS A 180 13.78 10.89 -22.53
C LYS A 180 13.59 11.80 -23.73
N HIS A 181 12.62 12.72 -23.68
CA HIS A 181 12.19 13.54 -24.79
C HIS A 181 12.53 15.03 -24.69
N GLY A 182 13.16 15.46 -23.58
CA GLY A 182 13.43 16.87 -23.29
C GLY A 182 12.18 17.68 -22.91
N ASP A 183 11.00 17.06 -22.92
CA ASP A 183 9.71 17.68 -22.64
C ASP A 183 8.72 16.66 -22.07
N TYR A 184 7.59 17.15 -21.49
CA TYR A 184 6.52 16.31 -20.96
C TYR A 184 5.61 15.83 -22.11
N LYS A 185 6.11 14.88 -22.89
CA LYS A 185 5.39 14.25 -24.01
C LYS A 185 5.76 12.78 -24.11
N GLY A 186 4.84 11.96 -24.60
CA GLY A 186 5.09 10.53 -24.82
C GLY A 186 3.85 9.69 -24.52
N ASN A 187 4.03 8.39 -24.59
CA ASN A 187 2.94 7.44 -24.56
C ASN A 187 3.06 6.48 -23.38
N ILE A 188 1.92 6.18 -22.79
CA ILE A 188 1.76 5.29 -21.64
C ILE A 188 0.82 4.15 -22.04
N VAL A 189 1.13 2.93 -21.62
CA VAL A 189 0.21 1.81 -21.57
C VAL A 189 -0.02 1.39 -20.12
N GLU A 190 -1.24 0.95 -19.78
CA GLU A 190 -1.60 0.63 -18.41
C GLU A 190 -2.14 -0.79 -18.28
N ILE A 191 -1.63 -1.52 -17.29
CA ILE A 191 -2.15 -2.78 -16.81
C ILE A 191 -2.78 -2.52 -15.46
N GLN A 192 -4.11 -2.50 -15.41
CA GLN A 192 -4.89 -2.24 -14.23
C GLN A 192 -5.09 -3.49 -13.38
N GLY A 193 -5.35 -3.27 -12.09
CA GLY A 193 -5.80 -4.33 -11.20
C GLY A 193 -7.23 -4.80 -11.51
N GLU A 194 -7.94 -5.28 -10.50
CA GLU A 194 -9.33 -5.71 -10.64
C GLU A 194 -10.27 -4.49 -10.68
N LEU A 195 -11.06 -4.40 -11.73
CA LEU A 195 -12.05 -3.34 -11.89
C LEU A 195 -13.10 -3.40 -10.78
N GLY A 196 -13.49 -2.23 -10.26
CA GLY A 196 -14.43 -2.12 -9.15
C GLY A 196 -13.84 -2.30 -7.76
N SER A 197 -12.55 -2.66 -7.64
CA SER A 197 -11.82 -2.58 -6.38
C SER A 197 -11.37 -1.14 -6.10
N SER A 198 -11.44 -0.69 -4.84
CA SER A 198 -11.06 0.68 -4.49
C SER A 198 -9.59 1.00 -4.84
N PRO A 199 -8.59 0.11 -4.61
CA PRO A 199 -7.22 0.42 -5.02
C PRO A 199 -7.08 0.72 -6.51
N ASN A 200 -7.78 -0.07 -7.35
CA ASN A 200 -7.76 0.16 -8.79
C ASN A 200 -8.35 1.52 -9.17
N ASN A 201 -9.54 1.81 -8.64
CA ASN A 201 -10.26 3.04 -8.97
C ASN A 201 -9.49 4.28 -8.49
N ASP A 202 -8.98 4.26 -7.27
CA ASP A 202 -8.27 5.37 -6.68
C ASP A 202 -6.94 5.65 -7.41
N MET A 203 -6.19 4.61 -7.78
CA MET A 203 -4.96 4.76 -8.57
C MET A 203 -5.26 5.31 -9.96
N TYR A 204 -6.31 4.80 -10.60
CA TYR A 204 -6.76 5.30 -11.90
C TYR A 204 -7.06 6.80 -11.85
N VAL A 205 -7.85 7.24 -10.86
CA VAL A 205 -8.16 8.67 -10.65
C VAL A 205 -6.88 9.45 -10.38
N GLY A 206 -6.03 8.99 -9.46
CA GLY A 206 -4.77 9.65 -9.12
C GLY A 206 -3.86 9.88 -10.32
N ILE A 207 -3.70 8.90 -11.19
CA ILE A 207 -2.92 9.02 -12.43
C ILE A 207 -3.52 10.08 -13.35
N ARG A 208 -4.85 10.05 -13.56
CA ARG A 208 -5.54 11.00 -14.46
C ARG A 208 -5.48 12.42 -13.92
N GLU A 209 -5.59 12.61 -12.63
CA GLU A 209 -5.46 13.94 -12.00
C GLU A 209 -4.11 14.60 -12.30
N VAL A 210 -3.05 13.84 -12.42
CA VAL A 210 -1.73 14.34 -12.83
C VAL A 210 -1.64 14.51 -14.34
N ILE A 211 -1.94 13.47 -15.12
CA ILE A 211 -1.72 13.44 -16.58
C ILE A 211 -2.58 14.46 -17.33
N LYS A 212 -3.81 14.78 -16.85
CA LYS A 212 -4.71 15.74 -17.53
C LYS A 212 -4.09 17.12 -17.80
N HIS A 213 -3.04 17.49 -17.07
CA HIS A 213 -2.34 18.76 -17.24
C HIS A 213 -1.23 18.72 -18.30
N TYR A 214 -0.99 17.54 -18.90
CA TYR A 214 0.06 17.29 -19.89
C TYR A 214 -0.56 16.76 -21.18
N PRO A 215 -1.09 17.62 -22.05
CA PRO A 215 -1.88 17.22 -23.21
C PRO A 215 -1.08 16.40 -24.23
N ASP A 216 0.26 16.46 -24.20
CA ASP A 216 1.14 15.70 -25.08
C ASP A 216 1.56 14.34 -24.48
N VAL A 217 1.11 14.02 -23.27
CA VAL A 217 1.22 12.69 -22.68
C VAL A 217 -0.06 11.92 -22.97
N LYS A 218 0.05 10.78 -23.67
CA LYS A 218 -1.09 9.99 -24.12
C LYS A 218 -1.13 8.64 -23.43
N ILE A 219 -2.28 8.25 -22.96
CA ILE A 219 -2.52 6.87 -22.52
C ILE A 219 -3.12 6.12 -23.72
N LEU A 220 -2.31 5.23 -24.33
CA LEU A 220 -2.66 4.54 -25.56
C LEU A 220 -3.66 3.41 -25.32
N SER A 221 -3.51 2.70 -24.21
CA SER A 221 -4.38 1.58 -23.86
C SER A 221 -4.36 1.33 -22.36
N THR A 222 -5.49 0.88 -21.85
CA THR A 222 -5.71 0.51 -20.46
C THR A 222 -6.45 -0.82 -20.45
N GLU A 223 -5.85 -1.86 -19.83
CA GLU A 223 -6.38 -3.23 -19.81
C GLU A 223 -6.30 -3.84 -18.41
N GLU A 224 -7.24 -4.73 -18.09
CA GLU A 224 -7.33 -5.37 -16.78
C GLU A 224 -6.40 -6.59 -16.65
N GLY A 225 -5.47 -6.54 -15.68
CA GLY A 225 -4.56 -7.65 -15.29
C GLY A 225 -5.00 -8.42 -14.05
N LYS A 226 -5.99 -7.92 -13.30
CA LYS A 226 -6.60 -8.58 -12.12
C LYS A 226 -5.61 -8.90 -11.00
N TRP A 227 -4.67 -7.99 -10.72
CA TRP A 227 -3.65 -8.13 -9.69
C TRP A 227 -2.78 -9.39 -9.83
N SER A 228 -2.69 -10.00 -11.01
CA SER A 228 -2.03 -11.29 -11.18
C SER A 228 -0.87 -11.26 -12.17
N ASN A 229 0.14 -12.10 -11.92
CA ASN A 229 1.27 -12.26 -12.82
C ASN A 229 0.80 -12.72 -14.21
N ASP A 230 -0.10 -13.71 -14.27
CA ASP A 230 -0.65 -14.22 -15.55
C ASP A 230 -1.47 -13.13 -16.28
N GLY A 231 -2.22 -12.31 -15.53
CA GLY A 231 -2.94 -11.18 -16.11
C GLY A 231 -2.01 -10.14 -16.70
N GLY A 232 -0.99 -9.74 -15.95
CA GLY A 232 0.04 -8.82 -16.43
C GLY A 232 0.75 -9.33 -17.66
N ARG A 233 1.12 -10.62 -17.67
CA ARG A 233 1.74 -11.29 -18.82
C ARG A 233 0.83 -11.29 -20.06
N ARG A 234 -0.43 -11.68 -19.88
CA ARG A 234 -1.43 -11.71 -20.97
C ARG A 234 -1.66 -10.33 -21.58
N VAL A 235 -1.87 -9.31 -20.73
CA VAL A 235 -2.11 -7.95 -21.19
C VAL A 235 -0.89 -7.40 -21.93
N MET A 236 0.30 -7.60 -21.37
CA MET A 236 1.53 -7.14 -22.02
C MET A 236 1.77 -7.83 -23.36
N GLN A 237 1.48 -9.13 -23.50
CA GLN A 237 1.51 -9.82 -24.80
C GLN A 237 0.61 -9.12 -25.84
N GLY A 238 -0.58 -8.68 -25.43
CA GLY A 238 -1.48 -7.90 -26.27
C GLY A 238 -0.91 -6.53 -26.65
N PHE A 239 -0.23 -5.85 -25.74
CA PHE A 239 0.43 -4.57 -26.04
C PHE A 239 1.61 -4.76 -27.00
N LEU A 240 2.44 -5.79 -26.80
CA LEU A 240 3.55 -6.10 -27.68
C LEU A 240 3.13 -6.43 -29.13
N GLN A 241 1.90 -6.91 -29.33
CA GLN A 241 1.34 -7.13 -30.67
C GLN A 241 0.82 -5.85 -31.33
N ARG A 242 0.34 -4.89 -30.52
CA ARG A 242 -0.32 -3.65 -31.01
C ARG A 242 0.62 -2.47 -31.15
N PHE A 243 1.67 -2.43 -30.36
CA PHE A 243 2.56 -1.26 -30.24
C PHE A 243 4.01 -1.63 -30.50
N ALA A 244 4.71 -0.77 -31.25
CA ALA A 244 6.17 -0.84 -31.38
C ALA A 244 6.85 -0.36 -30.09
N ASP A 245 8.16 -0.64 -29.92
CA ASP A 245 8.91 -0.32 -28.68
C ASP A 245 9.02 1.18 -28.44
N ASP A 246 9.14 1.96 -29.50
CA ASP A 246 9.19 3.43 -29.48
C ASP A 246 7.82 4.08 -29.22
N GLN A 247 6.73 3.31 -29.27
CA GLN A 247 5.39 3.77 -28.93
C GLN A 247 5.01 3.56 -27.47
N MET A 248 5.80 2.86 -26.68
CA MET A 248 5.52 2.57 -25.27
C MET A 248 6.61 3.19 -24.39
N ASP A 249 6.52 4.49 -24.12
CA ASP A 249 7.52 5.19 -23.32
C ASP A 249 7.46 4.82 -21.84
N VAL A 250 6.26 4.57 -21.31
CA VAL A 250 5.99 4.18 -19.92
C VAL A 250 4.99 3.03 -19.89
N ILE A 251 5.22 2.10 -18.99
CA ILE A 251 4.32 0.99 -18.71
C ILE A 251 3.89 1.11 -17.23
N PHE A 252 2.62 1.41 -16.98
CA PHE A 252 2.04 1.33 -15.64
C PHE A 252 1.52 -0.07 -15.38
N THR A 253 1.84 -0.60 -14.22
CA THR A 253 1.23 -1.81 -13.66
C THR A 253 0.74 -1.49 -12.26
N TYR A 254 -0.51 -1.83 -11.95
CA TYR A 254 -1.12 -1.43 -10.69
C TYR A 254 -0.73 -2.36 -9.54
N SER A 255 0.01 -3.45 -9.85
CA SER A 255 0.68 -4.30 -8.87
C SER A 255 2.01 -4.82 -9.40
N ASP A 256 2.94 -5.10 -8.49
CA ASP A 256 4.24 -5.69 -8.83
C ASP A 256 4.09 -7.09 -9.44
N ALA A 257 3.05 -7.85 -9.05
CA ALA A 257 2.73 -9.12 -9.67
C ALA A 257 2.43 -8.96 -11.18
N GLU A 258 1.65 -7.95 -11.56
CA GLU A 258 1.39 -7.60 -12.96
C GLU A 258 2.66 -7.11 -13.66
N GLY A 259 3.47 -6.31 -12.97
CA GLY A 259 4.76 -5.82 -13.48
C GLY A 259 5.73 -6.95 -13.80
N LEU A 260 5.85 -7.94 -12.91
CA LEU A 260 6.67 -9.12 -13.13
C LEU A 260 6.14 -9.96 -14.29
N GLY A 261 4.82 -10.08 -14.43
CA GLY A 261 4.18 -10.74 -15.57
C GLY A 261 4.46 -10.02 -16.89
N ALA A 262 4.37 -8.69 -16.91
CA ALA A 262 4.72 -7.87 -18.06
C ALA A 262 6.19 -8.06 -18.46
N MET A 263 7.12 -8.07 -17.51
CA MET A 263 8.54 -8.34 -17.77
C MET A 263 8.78 -9.73 -18.36
N GLN A 264 8.03 -10.75 -17.93
CA GLN A 264 8.10 -12.09 -18.50
C GLN A 264 7.66 -12.10 -19.98
N ALA A 265 6.56 -11.40 -20.30
CA ALA A 265 6.08 -11.26 -21.68
C ALA A 265 7.10 -10.55 -22.57
N ILE A 266 7.70 -9.47 -22.09
CA ILE A 266 8.74 -8.70 -22.78
C ILE A 266 9.95 -9.59 -23.10
N LYS A 267 10.45 -10.33 -22.10
CA LYS A 267 11.57 -11.26 -22.28
C LYS A 267 11.24 -12.37 -23.26
N ALA A 268 10.06 -12.96 -23.16
CA ALA A 268 9.62 -14.04 -24.07
C ALA A 268 9.48 -13.58 -25.53
N ALA A 269 9.14 -12.29 -25.73
CA ALA A 269 9.08 -11.68 -27.06
C ALA A 269 10.46 -11.23 -27.61
N GLY A 270 11.52 -11.35 -26.81
CA GLY A 270 12.87 -10.90 -27.19
C GLY A 270 13.05 -9.37 -27.24
N ARG A 271 12.07 -8.59 -26.70
CA ARG A 271 12.04 -7.12 -26.74
C ARG A 271 12.65 -6.50 -25.46
N ASN A 272 13.84 -7.00 -25.05
CA ASN A 272 14.49 -6.67 -23.78
C ASN A 272 14.82 -5.18 -23.59
N GLU A 273 14.89 -4.37 -24.67
CA GLU A 273 15.04 -2.93 -24.67
C GLU A 273 13.88 -2.20 -23.95
N LEU A 274 12.74 -2.84 -23.77
CA LEU A 274 11.65 -2.34 -22.95
C LEU A 274 11.89 -2.49 -21.45
N LEU A 275 12.96 -3.20 -21.03
CA LEU A 275 13.38 -3.35 -19.64
C LEU A 275 14.49 -2.35 -19.29
N ASP A 276 14.27 -1.08 -19.59
CA ASP A 276 15.20 0.04 -19.44
C ASP A 276 14.80 1.01 -18.31
N GLY A 277 13.96 0.57 -17.38
CA GLY A 277 13.48 1.42 -16.29
C GLY A 277 12.18 2.17 -16.59
N ARG A 278 11.41 1.76 -17.62
CA ARG A 278 10.13 2.42 -17.97
C ARG A 278 8.90 1.86 -17.26
N ILE A 279 9.02 0.80 -16.45
CA ILE A 279 7.89 0.15 -15.76
C ILE A 279 7.76 0.73 -14.37
N ALA A 280 6.62 1.35 -14.07
CA ALA A 280 6.26 1.84 -12.74
C ALA A 280 5.14 0.97 -12.14
N SER A 281 5.23 0.67 -10.85
CA SER A 281 4.35 -0.28 -10.19
C SER A 281 4.04 0.06 -8.73
N LYS A 282 3.32 -0.84 -8.06
CA LYS A 282 2.92 -0.76 -6.65
C LYS A 282 3.01 -2.15 -6.01
N ASP A 283 3.38 -2.22 -4.79
CA ASP A 283 3.31 -3.19 -3.69
C ASP A 283 4.62 -3.29 -2.92
N GLY A 284 5.77 -3.24 -3.61
CA GLY A 284 7.09 -3.45 -3.02
C GLY A 284 7.43 -4.95 -2.91
N ASP A 285 7.04 -5.76 -3.91
CA ASP A 285 7.45 -7.17 -4.01
C ASP A 285 8.96 -7.28 -4.22
N VAL A 286 9.60 -8.20 -3.49
CA VAL A 286 11.07 -8.38 -3.49
C VAL A 286 11.63 -8.59 -4.90
N ALA A 287 10.97 -9.41 -5.73
CA ALA A 287 11.42 -9.65 -7.08
C ALA A 287 11.28 -8.41 -7.98
N PHE A 288 10.28 -7.58 -7.73
CA PHE A 288 10.12 -6.31 -8.45
C PHE A 288 11.12 -5.26 -7.97
N ILE A 289 11.38 -5.17 -6.66
CA ILE A 289 12.44 -4.32 -6.09
C ILE A 289 13.81 -4.71 -6.67
N GLN A 290 14.08 -6.01 -6.82
CA GLN A 290 15.32 -6.47 -7.48
C GLN A 290 15.36 -6.00 -8.95
N ALA A 291 14.23 -6.03 -9.66
CA ALA A 291 14.17 -5.49 -11.02
C ALA A 291 14.41 -3.97 -11.08
N ILE A 292 13.96 -3.23 -10.05
CA ILE A 292 14.28 -1.79 -9.89
C ILE A 292 15.79 -1.61 -9.66
N ALA A 293 16.39 -2.38 -8.77
CA ALA A 293 17.84 -2.31 -8.47
C ALA A 293 18.70 -2.67 -9.71
N ASP A 294 18.21 -3.61 -10.53
CA ASP A 294 18.85 -3.96 -11.82
C ASP A 294 18.63 -2.91 -12.93
N GLY A 295 17.92 -1.83 -12.67
CA GLY A 295 17.59 -0.80 -13.65
C GLY A 295 16.51 -1.17 -14.66
N LYS A 296 15.80 -2.30 -14.46
CA LYS A 296 14.76 -2.82 -15.38
C LYS A 296 13.38 -2.22 -15.16
N ALA A 297 13.15 -1.66 -13.97
CA ALA A 297 11.92 -0.99 -13.61
C ALA A 297 12.20 0.42 -13.08
N MET A 298 11.18 1.28 -13.11
CA MET A 298 11.26 2.67 -12.73
C MET A 298 11.17 2.85 -11.21
N MET A 299 10.12 2.31 -10.63
CA MET A 299 9.79 2.49 -9.23
C MET A 299 8.65 1.56 -8.81
N SER A 300 8.50 1.38 -7.51
CA SER A 300 7.30 0.81 -6.90
C SER A 300 6.88 1.66 -5.70
N THR A 301 5.58 1.93 -5.55
CA THR A 301 5.04 2.43 -4.29
C THR A 301 4.75 1.24 -3.37
N GLU A 302 5.13 1.36 -2.09
CA GLU A 302 4.90 0.27 -1.16
C GLU A 302 3.42 0.13 -0.80
N CYS A 303 2.94 -1.12 -0.76
CA CYS A 303 1.69 -1.52 -0.14
C CYS A 303 1.99 -2.74 0.75
N PRO A 304 2.18 -2.55 2.07
CA PRO A 304 2.64 -3.62 2.92
C PRO A 304 1.55 -4.67 3.14
N PRO A 305 1.84 -5.99 3.03
CA PRO A 305 0.84 -7.03 3.24
C PRO A 305 0.60 -7.38 4.72
N TYR A 306 1.32 -6.81 5.66
CA TYR A 306 1.23 -7.17 7.08
C TYR A 306 0.09 -6.50 7.84
N TYR A 307 -1.10 -6.46 7.24
CA TYR A 307 -2.31 -5.88 7.83
C TYR A 307 -2.73 -6.51 9.15
N GLY A 308 -2.37 -7.78 9.39
CA GLY A 308 -2.65 -8.45 10.66
C GLY A 308 -2.04 -7.73 11.85
N ALA A 309 -0.86 -7.11 11.66
CA ALA A 309 -0.17 -6.33 12.68
C ALA A 309 -0.91 -5.04 13.08
N PHE A 310 -1.77 -4.54 12.21
CA PHE A 310 -2.60 -3.36 12.47
C PHE A 310 -4.01 -3.77 12.89
N ALA A 311 -4.66 -4.60 12.08
CA ALA A 311 -6.08 -4.89 12.22
C ALA A 311 -6.42 -5.65 13.49
N ILE A 312 -5.62 -6.64 13.90
CA ILE A 312 -5.91 -7.43 15.10
C ILE A 312 -5.74 -6.62 16.39
N PRO A 313 -4.62 -5.89 16.61
CA PRO A 313 -4.49 -5.01 17.77
C PRO A 313 -5.57 -3.92 17.83
N GLU A 314 -5.86 -3.25 16.69
CA GLU A 314 -6.88 -2.20 16.64
C GLU A 314 -8.29 -2.75 16.93
N ALA A 315 -8.61 -3.95 16.43
CA ALA A 315 -9.84 -4.64 16.75
C ALA A 315 -9.98 -4.91 18.26
N ILE A 316 -8.90 -5.39 18.90
CA ILE A 316 -8.88 -5.64 20.35
C ILE A 316 -9.02 -4.33 21.13
N GLN A 317 -8.36 -3.26 20.69
CA GLN A 317 -8.49 -1.94 21.32
C GLN A 317 -9.90 -1.41 21.23
N TYR A 318 -10.53 -1.54 20.06
CA TYR A 318 -11.93 -1.17 19.88
C TYR A 318 -12.83 -1.94 20.85
N LEU A 319 -12.67 -3.27 20.91
CA LEU A 319 -13.44 -4.13 21.80
C LEU A 319 -13.21 -3.84 23.29
N ASN A 320 -11.99 -3.41 23.63
CA ASN A 320 -11.64 -2.97 24.98
C ASN A 320 -12.20 -1.58 25.34
N GLY A 321 -12.81 -0.85 24.38
CA GLY A 321 -13.24 0.53 24.56
C GLY A 321 -12.10 1.54 24.64
N ALA A 322 -10.92 1.20 24.11
CA ALA A 322 -9.70 1.99 24.13
C ALA A 322 -9.34 2.62 22.77
N LEU A 323 -10.12 2.35 21.71
CA LEU A 323 -9.87 2.95 20.41
C LEU A 323 -10.36 4.40 20.38
N ASP A 324 -9.43 5.33 20.33
CA ASP A 324 -9.72 6.78 20.36
C ASP A 324 -10.23 7.33 19.02
N GLN A 325 -9.94 6.65 17.90
CA GLN A 325 -10.27 7.13 16.56
C GLN A 325 -11.11 6.12 15.78
N LYS A 326 -12.28 6.59 15.33
CA LYS A 326 -13.08 5.93 14.28
C LYS A 326 -12.83 6.68 12.97
N GLY A 327 -12.92 5.99 11.85
CA GLY A 327 -12.75 6.62 10.55
C GLY A 327 -11.76 5.89 9.65
N ILE A 328 -11.07 6.62 8.80
CA ILE A 328 -10.07 6.07 7.89
C ILE A 328 -8.68 6.26 8.48
N GLN A 329 -7.91 5.18 8.56
CA GLN A 329 -6.53 5.16 8.97
C GLN A 329 -5.66 4.80 7.77
N TYR A 330 -4.84 5.74 7.32
CA TYR A 330 -3.95 5.51 6.21
C TYR A 330 -2.58 4.99 6.67
N LEU A 331 -2.15 3.90 6.03
CA LEU A 331 -0.78 3.42 6.16
C LEU A 331 0.17 4.38 5.44
N LYS A 332 1.39 4.49 5.95
CA LYS A 332 2.40 5.35 5.37
C LYS A 332 2.79 4.85 3.98
N LEU A 333 2.79 5.74 3.01
CA LEU A 333 3.29 5.46 1.67
C LEU A 333 4.81 5.58 1.65
N ARG A 334 5.49 4.57 1.11
CA ARG A 334 6.91 4.60 0.76
C ARG A 334 7.10 4.35 -0.73
N VAL A 335 8.25 4.75 -1.25
CA VAL A 335 8.60 4.58 -2.66
C VAL A 335 9.96 3.91 -2.79
N TRP A 336 10.05 2.93 -3.68
CA TRP A 336 11.26 2.25 -4.11
C TRP A 336 11.69 2.80 -5.46
N PRO A 337 12.66 3.71 -5.54
CA PRO A 337 13.08 4.30 -6.80
C PRO A 337 14.17 3.48 -7.47
N ASN A 338 14.34 3.64 -8.79
CA ASN A 338 15.48 3.12 -9.51
C ASN A 338 16.78 3.86 -9.10
N PRO A 339 17.79 3.19 -8.52
CA PRO A 339 19.01 3.83 -8.06
C PRO A 339 19.88 4.37 -9.19
N ASN A 340 19.70 3.84 -10.42
CA ASN A 340 20.45 4.23 -11.60
C ASN A 340 19.78 5.38 -12.37
N ALA A 341 18.54 5.72 -12.04
CA ALA A 341 17.89 6.89 -12.61
C ALA A 341 18.37 8.14 -11.85
N PRO A 342 18.98 9.13 -12.52
CA PRO A 342 19.36 10.36 -11.86
C PRO A 342 18.13 11.02 -11.27
N THR A 343 18.14 11.18 -9.98
CA THR A 343 17.21 11.98 -9.18
C THR A 343 15.77 11.93 -9.63
N MET A 344 15.15 10.80 -9.37
CA MET A 344 13.73 10.77 -9.35
C MET A 344 13.21 11.72 -8.32
N LEU A 345 12.31 12.61 -8.73
CA LEU A 345 11.63 13.52 -7.83
C LEU A 345 12.57 14.02 -6.72
N SER A 346 13.72 14.60 -7.11
CA SER A 346 14.40 15.40 -6.11
C SER A 346 13.34 16.40 -5.64
N VAL A 347 13.17 16.49 -4.34
CA VAL A 347 12.27 17.47 -3.71
C VAL A 347 12.56 18.90 -4.22
N SER A 348 13.65 19.06 -4.94
CA SER A 348 14.12 20.28 -5.61
C SER A 348 13.68 20.42 -7.08
N ASP A 349 13.05 19.43 -7.72
CA ASP A 349 12.50 19.62 -9.06
C ASP A 349 11.28 20.55 -8.96
N ALA A 350 11.49 21.81 -9.32
CA ALA A 350 10.50 22.87 -9.19
C ALA A 350 9.24 22.60 -10.02
N ASP A 351 9.41 21.89 -11.16
CA ASP A 351 8.28 21.60 -12.04
C ASP A 351 7.39 20.50 -11.47
N VAL A 352 7.98 19.43 -10.94
CA VAL A 352 7.21 18.35 -10.30
C VAL A 352 6.54 18.83 -9.04
N LYS A 353 7.21 19.66 -8.23
CA LYS A 353 6.61 20.34 -7.09
C LYS A 353 5.44 21.22 -7.50
N ALA A 354 5.58 22.00 -8.56
CA ALA A 354 4.53 22.90 -9.05
C ALA A 354 3.32 22.13 -9.57
N ILE A 355 3.55 20.96 -10.19
CA ILE A 355 2.48 20.10 -10.69
C ILE A 355 1.67 19.54 -9.54
N LEU A 356 2.33 18.94 -8.57
CA LEU A 356 1.69 18.33 -7.43
C LEU A 356 1.05 19.39 -6.51
N ALA A 357 1.69 20.54 -6.33
CA ALA A 357 1.13 21.65 -5.55
C ALA A 357 -0.10 22.29 -6.22
N LYS A 358 -0.18 22.33 -7.54
CA LYS A 358 -1.35 22.87 -8.27
C LYS A 358 -2.58 22.00 -8.10
N GLN A 359 -2.40 20.69 -7.93
CA GLN A 359 -3.50 19.74 -7.99
C GLN A 359 -4.11 19.41 -6.66
N ILE A 360 -3.31 19.31 -5.63
CA ILE A 360 -3.77 18.75 -4.35
C ILE A 360 -3.16 19.42 -3.12
N LYS A 361 -2.45 20.54 -3.28
CA LYS A 361 -1.61 21.07 -2.19
C LYS A 361 -0.73 20.00 -1.54
N PHE A 362 -0.57 18.88 -2.23
CA PHE A 362 0.26 17.78 -1.84
C PHE A 362 1.68 18.17 -2.17
N THR A 363 2.38 18.62 -1.18
CA THR A 363 3.81 18.81 -1.34
C THR A 363 4.46 17.44 -1.22
N LEU A 364 5.21 17.04 -2.24
CA LEU A 364 6.23 15.98 -2.11
C LEU A 364 7.25 16.28 -1.00
N ASP A 365 7.22 17.49 -0.45
CA ASP A 365 7.83 17.85 0.83
C ASP A 365 7.32 17.02 2.02
N ALA A 366 6.20 16.36 1.90
CA ALA A 366 5.80 15.28 2.80
C ALA A 366 6.73 14.07 2.59
N LYS A 367 8.03 14.30 2.63
CA LYS A 367 9.13 13.35 2.78
C LYS A 367 8.65 11.90 2.62
N LEU A 368 8.25 11.51 1.39
CA LEU A 368 8.05 10.10 1.09
C LEU A 368 9.39 9.43 1.43
N PRO A 369 9.48 8.60 2.45
CA PRO A 369 10.74 7.98 2.79
C PRO A 369 11.11 7.04 1.65
N LEU A 370 12.15 7.40 0.93
CA LEU A 370 12.76 6.53 -0.05
C LEU A 370 13.36 5.34 0.70
N ILE A 371 13.04 4.14 0.27
CA ILE A 371 13.62 2.91 0.80
C ILE A 371 14.72 2.49 -0.17
N PRO A 372 15.99 2.34 0.28
CA PRO A 372 17.03 1.83 -0.57
C PRO A 372 16.66 0.43 -1.10
N PRO A 373 16.87 0.15 -2.40
CA PRO A 373 16.56 -1.15 -3.01
C PRO A 373 17.34 -2.34 -2.41
N GLU A 374 18.43 -2.04 -1.71
CA GLU A 374 19.38 -3.03 -1.20
C GLU A 374 19.04 -3.60 0.19
N THR A 375 17.93 -3.19 0.79
CA THR A 375 17.53 -3.73 2.09
C THR A 375 16.94 -5.12 1.93
N GLY A 376 17.82 -6.13 1.86
CA GLY A 376 17.46 -7.54 1.67
C GLY A 376 16.66 -8.22 2.79
N ASP A 377 16.21 -7.47 3.79
CA ASP A 377 15.39 -7.96 4.89
C ASP A 377 13.88 -7.86 4.64
N TYR A 378 13.48 -7.43 3.45
CA TYR A 378 12.08 -7.15 3.13
C TYR A 378 11.21 -8.44 3.12
N GLU A 379 11.73 -9.54 2.60
CA GLU A 379 11.07 -10.85 2.65
C GLU A 379 10.77 -11.31 4.08
N GLN A 380 11.66 -11.02 5.01
CA GLN A 380 11.48 -11.36 6.42
C GLN A 380 10.39 -10.52 7.08
N LEU A 381 10.23 -9.25 6.68
CA LEU A 381 9.14 -8.39 7.14
C LEU A 381 7.77 -8.87 6.62
N TYR A 382 7.71 -9.45 5.42
CA TYR A 382 6.46 -9.95 4.83
C TYR A 382 5.97 -11.26 5.44
N PHE A 383 6.86 -12.15 5.82
CA PHE A 383 6.51 -13.55 6.12
C PHE A 383 6.62 -13.94 7.59
N ASP A 384 7.23 -13.16 8.43
CA ASP A 384 7.48 -13.57 9.80
C ASP A 384 7.13 -12.50 10.84
N ALA A 385 5.86 -12.52 11.28
CA ALA A 385 5.40 -11.65 12.37
C ALA A 385 6.19 -11.87 13.69
N SER A 386 6.93 -12.98 13.85
CA SER A 386 7.79 -13.23 15.00
C SER A 386 9.13 -12.49 14.91
N LYS A 387 9.54 -12.16 13.69
CA LYS A 387 10.77 -11.39 13.39
C LYS A 387 10.54 -9.89 13.25
N VAL A 388 9.31 -9.44 13.07
CA VAL A 388 8.96 -8.05 13.27
C VAL A 388 9.31 -7.73 14.73
N LYS A 389 10.42 -7.05 14.93
CA LYS A 389 10.91 -6.62 16.23
C LYS A 389 9.95 -5.59 16.79
N GLY A 390 8.85 -6.09 17.29
CA GLY A 390 7.87 -5.30 17.98
C GLY A 390 6.99 -4.46 17.04
N TYR A 391 5.94 -4.02 17.61
CA TYR A 391 5.00 -3.06 17.10
C TYR A 391 5.65 -1.73 16.66
N ASP A 392 6.89 -1.48 17.06
CA ASP A 392 7.63 -0.24 16.82
C ASP A 392 7.96 0.00 15.34
N ASP A 393 8.33 -1.03 14.60
CA ASP A 393 8.62 -0.90 13.16
C ASP A 393 7.32 -0.64 12.37
N VAL A 394 6.23 -1.23 12.86
CA VAL A 394 4.89 -1.04 12.33
C VAL A 394 4.34 0.34 12.71
N GLN A 395 4.58 0.79 13.94
CA GLN A 395 4.19 2.13 14.41
C GLN A 395 4.97 3.25 13.74
N ALA A 396 6.19 3.03 13.33
CA ALA A 396 6.93 4.02 12.54
C ALA A 396 6.19 4.34 11.22
N TYR A 397 5.46 3.39 10.66
CA TYR A 397 4.57 3.59 9.52
C TYR A 397 3.35 4.47 9.83
N LEU A 398 2.75 4.29 10.99
CA LEU A 398 1.54 4.99 11.37
C LEU A 398 1.82 6.43 11.85
N LYS A 399 3.00 6.69 12.39
CA LYS A 399 3.33 7.95 13.09
C LYS A 399 3.52 9.20 12.24
N THR A 400 3.57 9.11 10.90
CA THR A 400 3.96 10.27 10.08
C THR A 400 3.09 10.48 8.85
N GLY A 401 1.89 9.91 8.82
CA GLY A 401 0.97 10.03 7.69
C GLY A 401 -0.14 11.03 7.93
N GLU A 402 0.14 12.31 8.07
CA GLU A 402 -0.87 13.31 7.77
C GLU A 402 -1.06 13.31 6.25
N VAL A 403 -2.07 12.58 5.79
CA VAL A 403 -2.54 12.70 4.41
C VAL A 403 -3.34 14.00 4.33
N PRO A 404 -2.99 14.94 3.44
CA PRO A 404 -3.75 16.16 3.26
C PRO A 404 -5.23 15.87 2.99
N LYS A 405 -6.11 16.65 3.60
CA LYS A 405 -7.56 16.49 3.53
C LYS A 405 -8.09 16.43 2.10
N ASP A 406 -7.46 17.16 1.19
CA ASP A 406 -7.81 17.26 -0.23
C ASP A 406 -7.64 15.93 -0.99
N ILE A 407 -6.82 14.99 -0.49
CA ILE A 407 -6.64 13.65 -1.07
C ILE A 407 -7.75 12.70 -0.61
N VAL A 408 -8.26 12.90 0.59
CA VAL A 408 -9.43 12.17 1.09
C VAL A 408 -10.64 12.47 0.22
N ASP A 409 -10.76 13.71 -0.29
CA ASP A 409 -11.87 14.12 -1.12
C ASP A 409 -11.83 13.53 -2.54
N LEU A 410 -10.65 13.17 -3.08
CA LEU A 410 -10.54 12.45 -4.36
C LEU A 410 -11.16 11.04 -4.33
N GLN A 411 -11.18 10.40 -3.16
CA GLN A 411 -11.85 9.11 -2.97
C GLN A 411 -13.39 9.24 -2.94
N ASN A 412 -13.92 10.46 -2.84
CA ASN A 412 -15.36 10.74 -2.76
C ASN A 412 -15.96 11.16 -4.09
N THR A 413 -15.15 11.33 -5.14
CA THR A 413 -15.60 11.84 -6.46
C THR A 413 -15.71 10.75 -7.53
N SER A 414 -15.52 9.48 -7.20
CA SER A 414 -15.66 8.33 -8.12
C SER A 414 -16.95 7.56 -7.88
#